data_12a6afca79a7ed15ce9a68d6856ec201
#
_entry.id   12a6afca79a7ed15ce9a68d6856ec201
#
_cell.length_a   1.000
_cell.length_b   1.000
_cell.length_c   1.000
_cell.angle_alpha   90.00
_cell.angle_beta   90.00
_cell.angle_gamma   90.00
#
_symmetry.space_group_name_H-M   'P 1'
#
loop_
_entity.id
_entity.type
_entity.pdbx_description
1 polymer ?
#
loop_
_entity_poly.entity_id
_entity_poly.type
_entity_poly.pdbx_seq_one_letter_code
_entity_poly.pdbx_strand_id
1 'polypeptide(L)'
;MSMDLLIGCPIYKRNWIFPYWISCIENQGIDMSKIGFIFEASPDDVATITMLERYREVNNVSPVFEINIREDIPHFVHDEGTRQWTLSKYENMVSLRNSLLKRAREIKPDYYYSLDSDVLLTNNNTINSLIGHIQSGADAVNSLMFMTPSTTMYPSVMTWSEDIPDKGYRKQEYPLGTYFQSDIIMAAKMMSKDVYNNVDYKIHPQGEDLGWCDNAKKIGYNLYCASYLYTPHIMGQMMLQDYLSNKDPRENLAYSNS
;
A
#
# COMPACT_ATOMS: atom_id res chain seq x y z
N MET A 1 23.18 12.47 4.21
CA MET A 1 22.72 11.17 4.79
C MET A 1 21.96 10.46 3.69
N SER A 2 22.20 9.16 3.49
CA SER A 2 21.40 8.39 2.54
C SER A 2 20.03 8.13 3.19
N MET A 3 18.97 8.31 2.42
CA MET A 3 17.63 7.90 2.82
C MET A 3 17.43 6.43 2.45
N ASP A 4 17.10 5.60 3.43
CA ASP A 4 16.99 4.18 3.23
C ASP A 4 15.63 3.81 2.62
N LEU A 5 14.55 4.45 3.09
CA LEU A 5 13.18 4.13 2.69
C LEU A 5 12.40 5.38 2.31
N LEU A 6 11.65 5.31 1.21
CA LEU A 6 10.64 6.31 0.83
C LEU A 6 9.26 5.66 0.81
N ILE A 7 8.33 6.23 1.57
CA ILE A 7 6.93 5.80 1.58
C ILE A 7 6.12 6.74 0.68
N GLY A 8 5.52 6.18 -0.36
CA GLY A 8 4.61 6.88 -1.26
C GLY A 8 3.15 6.51 -0.98
N CYS A 9 2.31 7.52 -0.71
CA CYS A 9 0.95 7.32 -0.24
C CYS A 9 -0.06 8.22 -0.95
N PRO A 10 -0.97 7.68 -1.77
CA PRO A 10 -2.16 8.42 -2.19
C PRO A 10 -3.08 8.61 -0.98
N ILE A 11 -3.50 9.84 -0.69
CA ILE A 11 -4.30 10.14 0.50
C ILE A 11 -5.50 11.04 0.16
N TYR A 12 -6.72 10.61 0.59
CA TYR A 12 -7.93 11.39 0.42
C TYR A 12 -8.95 11.08 1.52
N LYS A 13 -9.37 12.13 2.26
CA LYS A 13 -10.32 12.05 3.38
C LYS A 13 -9.89 11.02 4.44
N ARG A 14 -8.64 11.09 4.86
CA ARG A 14 -8.01 10.15 5.80
C ARG A 14 -7.52 10.78 7.10
N ASN A 15 -7.91 12.04 7.40
CA ASN A 15 -7.57 12.72 8.65
C ASN A 15 -7.95 11.91 9.91
N TRP A 16 -9.00 11.07 9.84
CA TRP A 16 -9.49 10.25 10.94
C TRP A 16 -8.60 9.01 11.24
N ILE A 17 -7.86 8.48 10.26
CA ILE A 17 -7.00 7.30 10.43
C ILE A 17 -5.51 7.64 10.46
N PHE A 18 -5.11 8.76 9.90
CA PHE A 18 -3.70 9.12 9.79
C PHE A 18 -2.92 9.09 11.12
N PRO A 19 -3.46 9.54 12.27
CA PRO A 19 -2.74 9.43 13.54
C PRO A 19 -2.35 7.99 13.90
N TYR A 20 -3.20 7.03 13.58
CA TYR A 20 -2.92 5.60 13.79
C TYR A 20 -1.93 5.07 12.75
N TRP A 21 -2.11 5.47 11.49
CA TRP A 21 -1.25 5.08 10.38
C TRP A 21 0.19 5.52 10.62
N ILE A 22 0.41 6.78 10.97
CA ILE A 22 1.77 7.29 11.23
C ILE A 22 2.38 6.68 12.49
N SER A 23 1.59 6.51 13.56
CA SER A 23 2.05 5.86 14.79
C SER A 23 2.48 4.41 14.53
N CYS A 24 1.79 3.66 13.66
CA CYS A 24 2.22 2.33 13.26
C CYS A 24 3.58 2.34 12.57
N ILE A 25 3.89 3.36 11.77
CA ILE A 25 5.18 3.51 11.10
C ILE A 25 6.28 3.90 12.09
N GLU A 26 6.01 4.86 12.98
CA GLU A 26 6.95 5.28 14.02
C GLU A 26 7.35 4.12 14.95
N ASN A 27 6.46 3.15 15.14
CA ASN A 27 6.69 1.96 15.97
C ASN A 27 7.38 0.80 15.23
N GLN A 28 7.83 0.98 13.98
CA GLN A 28 8.49 -0.12 13.21
C GLN A 28 9.95 -0.39 13.61
N GLY A 29 10.47 0.27 14.63
CA GLY A 29 11.87 0.08 15.06
C GLY A 29 12.90 0.57 14.05
N ILE A 30 12.50 1.43 13.12
CA ILE A 30 13.37 2.07 12.13
C ILE A 30 13.62 3.53 12.54
N ASP A 31 14.82 4.01 12.28
CA ASP A 31 15.17 5.41 12.48
C ASP A 31 14.37 6.30 11.51
N MET A 32 13.46 7.10 12.03
CA MET A 32 12.61 8.01 11.25
C MET A 32 13.43 9.04 10.44
N SER A 33 14.67 9.33 10.84
CA SER A 33 15.58 10.19 10.05
C SER A 33 16.06 9.56 8.74
N LYS A 34 15.72 8.31 8.51
CA LYS A 34 16.03 7.54 7.29
C LYS A 34 14.81 7.24 6.43
N ILE A 35 13.62 7.64 6.89
CA ILE A 35 12.34 7.43 6.19
C ILE A 35 11.87 8.75 5.60
N GLY A 36 11.65 8.77 4.28
CA GLY A 36 10.96 9.86 3.58
C GLY A 36 9.49 9.54 3.34
N PHE A 37 8.68 10.58 3.23
CA PHE A 37 7.25 10.49 2.91
C PHE A 37 6.91 11.38 1.72
N ILE A 38 6.10 10.85 0.82
CA ILE A 38 5.46 11.63 -0.26
C ILE A 38 3.98 11.29 -0.26
N PHE A 39 3.16 12.33 -0.19
CA PHE A 39 1.71 12.21 -0.27
C PHE A 39 1.20 12.84 -1.57
N GLU A 40 0.27 12.17 -2.24
CA GLU A 40 -0.53 12.74 -3.31
C GLU A 40 -1.92 13.02 -2.75
N ALA A 41 -2.30 14.29 -2.65
CA ALA A 41 -3.55 14.73 -2.02
C ALA A 41 -4.40 15.58 -2.99
N SER A 42 -5.71 15.57 -2.79
CA SER A 42 -6.65 16.38 -3.55
C SER A 42 -6.85 17.76 -2.90
N PRO A 43 -6.95 18.84 -3.66
CA PRO A 43 -7.06 20.21 -3.13
C PRO A 43 -8.34 20.45 -2.32
N ASP A 44 -9.40 19.64 -2.52
CA ASP A 44 -10.64 19.74 -1.75
C ASP A 44 -10.56 19.08 -0.37
N ASP A 45 -9.51 18.32 -0.08
CA ASP A 45 -9.33 17.65 1.22
C ASP A 45 -8.49 18.49 2.19
N VAL A 46 -8.97 19.69 2.48
CA VAL A 46 -8.28 20.64 3.37
C VAL A 46 -7.98 20.04 4.74
N ALA A 47 -8.87 19.21 5.27
CA ALA A 47 -8.70 18.60 6.59
C ALA A 47 -7.48 17.65 6.64
N THR A 48 -7.32 16.79 5.64
CA THR A 48 -6.16 15.89 5.55
C THR A 48 -4.88 16.67 5.28
N ILE A 49 -4.91 17.64 4.36
CA ILE A 49 -3.74 18.49 4.05
C ILE A 49 -3.26 19.23 5.30
N THR A 50 -4.15 19.92 6.00
CA THR A 50 -3.83 20.64 7.24
C THR A 50 -3.21 19.73 8.29
N MET A 51 -3.72 18.52 8.43
CA MET A 51 -3.17 17.53 9.35
C MET A 51 -1.76 17.08 8.96
N LEU A 52 -1.50 16.82 7.67
CA LEU A 52 -0.18 16.47 7.17
C LEU A 52 0.83 17.59 7.37
N GLU A 53 0.45 18.84 7.08
CA GLU A 53 1.28 20.04 7.32
C GLU A 53 1.64 20.18 8.79
N ARG A 54 0.64 20.04 9.67
CA ARG A 54 0.86 20.11 11.13
C ARG A 54 1.78 18.99 11.61
N TYR A 55 1.63 17.77 11.10
CA TYR A 55 2.53 16.67 11.44
C TYR A 55 3.96 16.99 11.01
N ARG A 56 4.16 17.50 9.77
CA ARG A 56 5.47 17.91 9.26
C ARG A 56 6.15 18.95 10.12
N GLU A 57 5.40 19.95 10.61
CA GLU A 57 5.92 21.03 11.46
C GLU A 57 6.39 20.51 12.82
N VAL A 58 5.65 19.58 13.42
CA VAL A 58 5.94 19.05 14.76
C VAL A 58 7.01 17.95 14.74
N ASN A 59 7.04 17.13 13.70
CA ASN A 59 7.89 15.95 13.58
C ASN A 59 8.93 16.10 12.44
N ASN A 60 9.76 17.13 12.53
CA ASN A 60 10.77 17.48 11.53
C ASN A 60 12.00 16.54 11.54
N VAL A 61 11.79 15.24 11.63
CA VAL A 61 12.86 14.22 11.68
C VAL A 61 13.09 13.57 10.30
N SER A 62 12.03 13.45 9.51
CA SER A 62 12.08 12.84 8.18
C SER A 62 12.94 13.69 7.21
N PRO A 63 13.84 13.07 6.43
CA PRO A 63 14.69 13.79 5.47
C PRO A 63 13.90 14.36 4.28
N VAL A 64 12.75 13.78 3.98
CA VAL A 64 11.82 14.20 2.93
C VAL A 64 10.40 14.06 3.46
N PHE A 65 9.62 15.13 3.41
CA PHE A 65 8.18 15.10 3.70
C PHE A 65 7.47 16.02 2.72
N GLU A 66 6.92 15.45 1.66
CA GLU A 66 6.29 16.18 0.56
C GLU A 66 4.78 15.94 0.53
N ILE A 67 4.02 16.99 0.28
CA ILE A 67 2.57 16.96 0.07
C ILE A 67 2.33 17.56 -1.31
N ASN A 68 2.04 16.72 -2.29
CA ASN A 68 1.76 17.11 -3.65
C ASN A 68 0.25 17.27 -3.84
N ILE A 69 -0.20 18.47 -4.14
CA ILE A 69 -1.60 18.77 -4.40
C ILE A 69 -1.90 18.51 -5.87
N ARG A 70 -2.85 17.64 -6.16
CA ARG A 70 -3.19 17.17 -7.51
C ARG A 70 -4.46 17.85 -8.00
N GLU A 71 -4.30 19.03 -8.60
CA GLU A 71 -5.41 19.80 -9.20
C GLU A 71 -5.95 19.15 -10.49
N ASP A 72 -5.16 18.31 -11.13
CA ASP A 72 -5.49 17.61 -12.38
C ASP A 72 -6.35 16.37 -12.20
N ILE A 73 -6.60 15.92 -10.96
CA ILE A 73 -7.40 14.73 -10.68
C ILE A 73 -8.81 15.15 -10.25
N PRO A 74 -9.85 14.68 -10.95
CA PRO A 74 -11.22 14.98 -10.58
C PRO A 74 -11.55 14.52 -9.16
N HIS A 75 -12.28 15.35 -8.42
CA HIS A 75 -12.75 15.02 -7.09
C HIS A 75 -13.64 13.78 -7.13
N PHE A 76 -13.35 12.82 -6.25
CA PHE A 76 -14.23 11.68 -6.09
C PHE A 76 -15.29 11.97 -5.04
N VAL A 77 -16.55 11.96 -5.46
CA VAL A 77 -17.65 11.81 -4.52
C VAL A 77 -17.62 10.36 -4.05
N HIS A 78 -17.19 10.12 -2.82
CA HIS A 78 -17.36 8.84 -2.16
C HIS A 78 -18.79 8.77 -1.64
N ASP A 79 -19.62 7.98 -2.30
CA ASP A 79 -20.79 7.42 -1.64
C ASP A 79 -20.28 6.49 -0.52
N GLU A 80 -20.63 6.80 0.72
CA GLU A 80 -20.17 6.08 1.91
C GLU A 80 -20.59 4.59 1.97
N GLY A 81 -21.31 4.08 1.00
CA GLY A 81 -21.87 2.74 1.01
C GLY A 81 -21.31 1.74 0.00
N THR A 82 -20.79 2.17 -1.13
CA THR A 82 -20.28 1.24 -2.15
C THR A 82 -19.11 1.83 -2.89
N ARG A 83 -17.90 1.28 -2.67
CA ARG A 83 -16.74 1.57 -3.51
C ARG A 83 -16.95 0.93 -4.90
N GLN A 84 -17.75 1.57 -5.75
CA GLN A 84 -17.79 1.17 -7.16
C GLN A 84 -16.53 1.71 -7.86
N TRP A 85 -15.62 0.80 -8.17
CA TRP A 85 -14.45 1.10 -8.98
C TRP A 85 -14.87 1.20 -10.45
N THR A 86 -14.64 2.35 -11.06
CA THR A 86 -14.82 2.60 -12.48
C THR A 86 -13.47 2.70 -13.17
N LEU A 87 -13.45 2.56 -14.49
CA LEU A 87 -12.22 2.73 -15.28
C LEU A 87 -11.55 4.08 -14.97
N SER A 88 -12.31 5.17 -14.89
CA SER A 88 -11.80 6.50 -14.56
C SER A 88 -11.12 6.55 -13.19
N LYS A 89 -11.64 5.83 -12.19
CA LYS A 89 -10.99 5.74 -10.86
C LYS A 89 -9.67 5.00 -10.94
N TYR A 90 -9.58 3.93 -11.75
CA TYR A 90 -8.32 3.24 -12.00
C TYR A 90 -7.31 4.12 -12.74
N GLU A 91 -7.74 4.89 -13.75
CA GLU A 91 -6.90 5.86 -14.47
C GLU A 91 -6.30 6.89 -13.51
N ASN A 92 -7.11 7.42 -12.60
CA ASN A 92 -6.64 8.38 -11.60
C ASN A 92 -5.64 7.74 -10.62
N MET A 93 -5.89 6.52 -10.14
CA MET A 93 -4.95 5.81 -9.27
C MET A 93 -3.64 5.51 -9.99
N VAL A 94 -3.67 5.12 -11.26
CA VAL A 94 -2.47 4.97 -12.11
C VAL A 94 -1.68 6.27 -12.18
N SER A 95 -2.36 7.41 -12.39
CA SER A 95 -1.72 8.73 -12.44
C SER A 95 -1.06 9.09 -11.12
N LEU A 96 -1.77 8.93 -9.98
CA LEU A 96 -1.25 9.20 -8.63
C LEU A 96 -0.02 8.34 -8.32
N ARG A 97 -0.12 7.02 -8.52
CA ARG A 97 0.96 6.10 -8.20
C ARG A 97 2.19 6.29 -9.10
N ASN A 98 2.00 6.61 -10.39
CA ASN A 98 3.11 6.93 -11.29
C ASN A 98 3.78 8.27 -10.95
N SER A 99 3.03 9.26 -10.45
CA SER A 99 3.59 10.50 -9.91
C SER A 99 4.50 10.22 -8.71
N LEU A 100 4.04 9.40 -7.78
CA LEU A 100 4.83 8.95 -6.63
C LEU A 100 6.09 8.19 -7.06
N LEU A 101 5.99 7.26 -8.02
CA LEU A 101 7.16 6.55 -8.57
C LEU A 101 8.14 7.48 -9.27
N LYS A 102 7.65 8.46 -10.05
CA LYS A 102 8.50 9.47 -10.67
C LYS A 102 9.31 10.22 -9.61
N ARG A 103 8.66 10.63 -8.53
CA ARG A 103 9.35 11.35 -7.45
C ARG A 103 10.34 10.44 -6.71
N ALA A 104 10.02 9.15 -6.50
CA ALA A 104 10.95 8.18 -5.95
C ALA A 104 12.22 8.02 -6.82
N ARG A 105 12.08 8.01 -8.15
CA ARG A 105 13.21 7.96 -9.11
C ARG A 105 14.12 9.19 -9.03
N GLU A 106 13.56 10.36 -8.72
CA GLU A 106 14.32 11.60 -8.52
C GLU A 106 15.09 11.58 -7.19
N ILE A 107 14.45 11.14 -6.11
CA ILE A 107 15.00 11.07 -4.75
C ILE A 107 16.01 9.92 -4.61
N LYS A 108 15.78 8.78 -5.28
CA LYS A 108 16.64 7.59 -5.32
C LYS A 108 16.86 6.92 -3.95
N PRO A 109 15.81 6.60 -3.19
CA PRO A 109 15.93 5.82 -1.96
C PRO A 109 16.46 4.42 -2.24
N ASP A 110 16.94 3.71 -1.21
CA ASP A 110 17.32 2.31 -1.37
C ASP A 110 16.09 1.40 -1.57
N TYR A 111 14.97 1.74 -0.91
CA TYR A 111 13.69 1.04 -1.02
C TYR A 111 12.54 2.02 -1.20
N TYR A 112 11.53 1.61 -1.97
CA TYR A 112 10.27 2.34 -2.12
C TYR A 112 9.12 1.50 -1.57
N TYR A 113 8.31 2.07 -0.69
CA TYR A 113 7.13 1.42 -0.12
C TYR A 113 5.87 2.12 -0.60
N SER A 114 5.12 1.48 -1.50
CA SER A 114 3.78 1.92 -1.89
C SER A 114 2.81 1.49 -0.80
N LEU A 115 2.41 2.41 0.08
CA LEU A 115 1.58 2.12 1.24
C LEU A 115 0.32 2.98 1.21
N ASP A 116 -0.85 2.33 1.16
CA ASP A 116 -2.11 3.05 1.19
C ASP A 116 -2.41 3.64 2.57
N SER A 117 -3.06 4.81 2.56
CA SER A 117 -3.36 5.60 3.78
C SER A 117 -4.36 4.94 4.76
N ASP A 118 -4.94 3.82 4.38
CA ASP A 118 -5.88 3.04 5.17
C ASP A 118 -5.38 1.62 5.49
N VAL A 119 -4.07 1.39 5.35
CA VAL A 119 -3.40 0.14 5.74
C VAL A 119 -2.53 0.38 6.97
N LEU A 120 -2.77 -0.36 8.05
CA LEU A 120 -2.03 -0.23 9.31
C LEU A 120 -0.96 -1.32 9.44
N LEU A 121 0.26 -0.93 9.84
CA LEU A 121 1.37 -1.84 10.08
C LEU A 121 1.36 -2.28 11.57
N THR A 122 0.62 -3.34 11.87
CA THR A 122 0.36 -3.77 13.26
C THR A 122 1.51 -4.54 13.88
N ASN A 123 2.33 -5.20 13.08
CA ASN A 123 3.56 -5.84 13.54
C ASN A 123 4.72 -4.82 13.49
N ASN A 124 5.37 -4.58 14.61
CA ASN A 124 6.44 -3.60 14.75
C ASN A 124 7.71 -3.91 13.93
N ASN A 125 7.76 -5.05 13.27
CA ASN A 125 8.88 -5.45 12.42
C ASN A 125 8.49 -5.61 10.94
N THR A 126 7.31 -5.13 10.54
CA THR A 126 6.82 -5.31 9.16
C THR A 126 7.79 -4.74 8.14
N ILE A 127 8.21 -3.49 8.29
CA ILE A 127 9.10 -2.82 7.33
C ILE A 127 10.46 -3.52 7.26
N ASN A 128 11.08 -3.82 8.41
CA ASN A 128 12.37 -4.52 8.44
C ASN A 128 12.30 -5.91 7.81
N SER A 129 11.20 -6.64 8.04
CA SER A 129 10.99 -7.96 7.43
C SER A 129 10.85 -7.87 5.91
N LEU A 130 10.09 -6.89 5.40
CA LEU A 130 9.94 -6.68 3.95
C LEU A 130 11.28 -6.27 3.31
N ILE A 131 12.05 -5.38 3.95
CA ILE A 131 13.40 -5.03 3.51
C ILE A 131 14.31 -6.26 3.50
N GLY A 132 14.25 -7.10 4.53
CA GLY A 132 15.02 -8.36 4.61
C GLY A 132 14.72 -9.30 3.46
N HIS A 133 13.47 -9.40 3.00
CA HIS A 133 13.12 -10.18 1.81
C HIS A 133 13.69 -9.59 0.53
N ILE A 134 13.65 -8.26 0.36
CA ILE A 134 14.30 -7.61 -0.80
C ILE A 134 15.81 -7.88 -0.79
N GLN A 135 16.46 -7.75 0.36
CA GLN A 135 17.90 -8.06 0.50
C GLN A 135 18.24 -9.53 0.22
N SER A 136 17.27 -10.42 0.43
CA SER A 136 17.39 -11.86 0.16
C SER A 136 17.05 -12.24 -1.28
N GLY A 137 16.78 -11.26 -2.16
CA GLY A 137 16.58 -11.46 -3.59
C GLY A 137 15.15 -11.36 -4.09
N ALA A 138 14.19 -10.92 -3.28
CA ALA A 138 12.87 -10.56 -3.78
C ALA A 138 12.95 -9.24 -4.57
N ASP A 139 12.25 -9.15 -5.69
CA ASP A 139 12.15 -7.91 -6.46
C ASP A 139 11.12 -6.96 -5.83
N ALA A 140 9.95 -7.51 -5.48
CA ALA A 140 8.93 -6.82 -4.70
C ALA A 140 8.20 -7.79 -3.76
N VAL A 141 7.78 -7.27 -2.61
CA VAL A 141 7.09 -8.08 -1.58
C VAL A 141 6.01 -7.25 -0.89
N ASN A 142 4.84 -7.85 -0.64
CA ASN A 142 3.82 -7.23 0.20
C ASN A 142 3.61 -8.00 1.50
N SER A 143 2.98 -7.34 2.47
CA SER A 143 2.33 -7.99 3.60
C SER A 143 0.92 -8.46 3.21
N LEU A 144 0.41 -9.48 3.90
CA LEU A 144 -0.95 -9.96 3.67
C LEU A 144 -1.97 -8.96 4.23
N MET A 145 -2.96 -8.64 3.43
CA MET A 145 -4.16 -7.91 3.85
C MET A 145 -5.42 -8.54 3.26
N PHE A 146 -6.55 -8.24 3.85
CA PHE A 146 -7.86 -8.59 3.30
C PHE A 146 -8.57 -7.31 2.84
N MET A 147 -9.00 -7.32 1.58
CA MET A 147 -9.56 -6.13 0.91
C MET A 147 -10.94 -5.72 1.41
N THR A 148 -11.71 -6.66 1.97
CA THR A 148 -13.03 -6.38 2.51
C THR A 148 -13.30 -7.17 3.78
N PRO A 149 -14.09 -6.61 4.74
CA PRO A 149 -14.51 -7.33 5.95
C PRO A 149 -15.72 -8.25 5.72
N SER A 150 -15.99 -8.65 4.48
CA SER A 150 -17.13 -9.52 4.18
C SER A 150 -16.82 -10.98 4.51
N THR A 151 -17.87 -11.83 4.58
CA THR A 151 -17.75 -13.27 4.79
C THR A 151 -16.91 -13.98 3.72
N THR A 152 -16.68 -13.33 2.58
CA THR A 152 -15.71 -13.72 1.57
C THR A 152 -14.51 -12.78 1.66
N MET A 153 -13.52 -13.14 2.45
CA MET A 153 -12.30 -12.35 2.56
C MET A 153 -11.51 -12.40 1.25
N TYR A 154 -11.23 -11.23 0.69
CA TYR A 154 -10.41 -11.09 -0.50
C TYR A 154 -8.97 -10.80 -0.07
N PRO A 155 -8.05 -11.77 -0.20
CA PRO A 155 -6.65 -11.51 0.10
C PRO A 155 -6.05 -10.55 -0.93
N SER A 156 -4.99 -9.85 -0.53
CA SER A 156 -4.21 -8.96 -1.40
C SER A 156 -3.28 -9.70 -2.38
N VAL A 157 -3.57 -10.95 -2.66
CA VAL A 157 -2.78 -11.83 -3.54
C VAL A 157 -3.69 -12.59 -4.49
N MET A 158 -3.25 -12.76 -5.73
CA MET A 158 -3.99 -13.48 -6.77
C MET A 158 -3.05 -14.31 -7.64
N THR A 159 -3.60 -15.34 -8.27
CA THR A 159 -2.94 -16.13 -9.32
C THR A 159 -3.63 -15.94 -10.66
N TRP A 160 -2.86 -16.03 -11.72
CA TRP A 160 -3.40 -16.08 -13.09
C TRP A 160 -4.28 -17.32 -13.25
N SER A 161 -5.41 -17.16 -13.94
CA SER A 161 -6.31 -18.27 -14.25
C SER A 161 -6.89 -18.13 -15.66
N GLU A 162 -6.77 -19.19 -16.45
CA GLU A 162 -7.42 -19.28 -17.75
C GLU A 162 -8.93 -19.54 -17.64
N ASP A 163 -9.39 -20.03 -16.48
CA ASP A 163 -10.81 -20.32 -16.22
C ASP A 163 -11.66 -19.07 -16.02
N ILE A 164 -11.03 -17.89 -15.90
CA ILE A 164 -11.75 -16.63 -15.79
C ILE A 164 -12.01 -16.08 -17.20
N PRO A 165 -13.26 -15.69 -17.52
CA PRO A 165 -13.55 -15.01 -18.78
C PRO A 165 -12.56 -13.86 -19.01
N ASP A 166 -12.04 -13.74 -20.22
CA ASP A 166 -11.06 -12.73 -20.62
C ASP A 166 -9.65 -12.89 -19.99
N LYS A 167 -9.29 -14.10 -19.54
CA LYS A 167 -7.97 -14.42 -18.99
C LYS A 167 -7.56 -13.47 -17.87
N GLY A 168 -8.19 -13.59 -16.73
CA GLY A 168 -8.00 -12.73 -15.58
C GLY A 168 -7.32 -13.41 -14.40
N TYR A 169 -7.26 -12.67 -13.30
CA TYR A 169 -6.72 -13.13 -12.03
C TYR A 169 -7.83 -13.56 -11.09
N ARG A 170 -7.59 -14.64 -10.34
CA ARG A 170 -8.46 -15.13 -9.26
C ARG A 170 -7.73 -15.04 -7.92
N LYS A 171 -8.50 -15.10 -6.84
CA LYS A 171 -7.94 -15.26 -5.51
C LYS A 171 -6.98 -16.43 -5.46
N GLN A 172 -5.85 -16.22 -4.84
CA GLN A 172 -4.89 -17.26 -4.57
C GLN A 172 -5.25 -17.98 -3.26
N GLU A 173 -5.31 -19.30 -3.30
CA GLU A 173 -5.15 -20.10 -2.10
C GLU A 173 -3.69 -19.97 -1.66
N TYR A 174 -3.46 -19.58 -0.43
CA TYR A 174 -2.12 -19.31 0.10
C TYR A 174 -1.96 -19.91 1.49
N PRO A 175 -0.76 -20.39 1.83
CA PRO A 175 -0.47 -20.81 3.18
C PRO A 175 -0.35 -19.58 4.09
N LEU A 176 -0.94 -19.65 5.29
CA LEU A 176 -0.74 -18.64 6.33
C LEU A 176 0.64 -18.83 6.99
N GLY A 177 1.17 -17.73 7.55
CA GLY A 177 2.41 -17.78 8.30
C GLY A 177 3.68 -18.02 7.48
N THR A 178 3.65 -17.84 6.16
CA THR A 178 4.77 -18.16 5.28
C THR A 178 5.16 -16.98 4.35
N TYR A 179 6.19 -17.25 3.57
CA TYR A 179 6.65 -16.40 2.47
C TYR A 179 6.55 -17.20 1.17
N PHE A 180 5.90 -16.63 0.15
CA PHE A 180 5.64 -17.35 -1.10
C PHE A 180 5.54 -16.41 -2.30
N GLN A 181 5.76 -16.95 -3.49
CA GLN A 181 5.62 -16.22 -4.75
C GLN A 181 4.14 -16.10 -5.13
N SER A 182 3.75 -14.93 -5.64
CA SER A 182 2.39 -14.63 -6.10
C SER A 182 2.43 -13.93 -7.47
N ASP A 183 1.40 -14.11 -8.28
CA ASP A 183 1.26 -13.38 -9.54
C ASP A 183 0.89 -11.92 -9.31
N ILE A 184 0.03 -11.67 -8.33
CA ILE A 184 -0.44 -10.34 -7.95
C ILE A 184 -0.19 -10.10 -6.48
N ILE A 185 0.36 -8.93 -6.17
CA ILE A 185 0.49 -8.34 -4.85
C ILE A 185 -0.15 -6.96 -4.88
N MET A 186 -1.08 -6.66 -3.95
CA MET A 186 -1.80 -5.39 -3.92
C MET A 186 -1.32 -4.57 -2.74
N ALA A 187 -1.48 -3.25 -2.79
CA ALA A 187 -1.18 -2.27 -1.74
C ALA A 187 0.00 -2.68 -0.82
N ALA A 188 0.40 -1.90 0.14
CA ALA A 188 1.47 -2.23 1.11
C ALA A 188 2.65 -3.02 0.49
N LYS A 189 3.12 -2.64 -0.72
CA LYS A 189 4.19 -3.34 -1.42
C LYS A 189 5.51 -2.61 -1.35
N MET A 190 6.51 -3.30 -0.80
CA MET A 190 7.91 -2.88 -0.80
C MET A 190 8.55 -3.26 -2.13
N MET A 191 9.28 -2.34 -2.74
CA MET A 191 9.95 -2.51 -4.02
C MET A 191 11.45 -2.26 -3.87
N SER A 192 12.25 -3.09 -4.53
CA SER A 192 13.66 -2.83 -4.71
C SER A 192 13.90 -1.60 -5.60
N LYS A 193 15.11 -1.07 -5.54
CA LYS A 193 15.52 0.08 -6.36
C LYS A 193 15.37 -0.20 -7.86
N ASP A 194 15.68 -1.40 -8.28
CA ASP A 194 15.57 -1.80 -9.67
C ASP A 194 14.11 -1.80 -10.12
N VAL A 195 13.21 -2.34 -9.31
CA VAL A 195 11.78 -2.42 -9.63
C VAL A 195 11.14 -1.04 -9.75
N TYR A 196 11.27 -0.16 -8.75
CA TYR A 196 10.60 1.14 -8.83
C TYR A 196 11.18 2.06 -9.92
N ASN A 197 12.40 1.81 -10.38
CA ASN A 197 13.00 2.52 -11.51
C ASN A 197 12.42 2.07 -12.87
N ASN A 198 12.04 0.80 -13.01
CA ASN A 198 11.72 0.21 -14.29
C ASN A 198 10.23 -0.15 -14.49
N VAL A 199 9.43 -0.16 -13.43
CA VAL A 199 8.02 -0.59 -13.50
C VAL A 199 7.09 0.58 -13.25
N ASP A 200 6.20 0.88 -14.21
CA ASP A 200 5.11 1.83 -14.06
C ASP A 200 3.78 1.11 -13.82
N TYR A 201 2.86 1.79 -13.13
CA TYR A 201 1.46 1.39 -13.07
C TYR A 201 0.80 1.54 -14.43
N LYS A 202 -0.07 0.60 -14.78
CA LYS A 202 -0.86 0.59 -16.01
C LYS A 202 -2.32 0.30 -15.69
N ILE A 203 -3.19 0.77 -16.57
CA ILE A 203 -4.62 0.48 -16.47
C ILE A 203 -4.82 -1.02 -16.70
N HIS A 204 -5.59 -1.65 -15.83
CA HIS A 204 -6.05 -3.02 -15.97
C HIS A 204 -7.54 -3.08 -15.56
N PRO A 205 -8.39 -3.89 -16.24
CA PRO A 205 -9.82 -3.96 -15.94
C PRO A 205 -10.16 -4.35 -14.49
N GLN A 206 -9.27 -5.07 -13.82
CA GLN A 206 -9.45 -5.51 -12.43
C GLN A 206 -8.70 -4.64 -11.40
N GLY A 207 -8.04 -3.55 -11.80
CA GLY A 207 -7.38 -2.60 -10.90
C GLY A 207 -5.94 -2.25 -11.28
N GLU A 208 -5.48 -1.10 -10.82
CA GLU A 208 -4.16 -0.56 -11.13
C GLU A 208 -3.00 -1.40 -10.57
N ASP A 209 -3.21 -2.04 -9.42
CA ASP A 209 -2.22 -2.95 -8.83
C ASP A 209 -1.97 -4.16 -9.73
N LEU A 210 -3.01 -4.69 -10.37
CA LEU A 210 -2.89 -5.79 -11.32
C LEU A 210 -2.12 -5.34 -12.56
N GLY A 211 -2.40 -4.12 -13.06
CA GLY A 211 -1.67 -3.55 -14.18
C GLY A 211 -0.19 -3.34 -13.89
N TRP A 212 0.16 -2.97 -12.66
CA TRP A 212 1.54 -2.87 -12.20
C TRP A 212 2.21 -4.26 -12.13
N CYS A 213 1.56 -5.25 -11.53
CA CYS A 213 2.08 -6.61 -11.41
C CYS A 213 2.31 -7.26 -12.78
N ASP A 214 1.37 -7.10 -13.71
CA ASP A 214 1.54 -7.55 -15.09
C ASP A 214 2.76 -6.93 -15.77
N ASN A 215 2.96 -5.63 -15.55
CA ASN A 215 4.10 -4.92 -16.11
C ASN A 215 5.42 -5.42 -15.50
N ALA A 216 5.47 -5.61 -14.18
CA ALA A 216 6.62 -6.14 -13.46
C ALA A 216 6.99 -7.54 -13.95
N LYS A 217 6.02 -8.45 -14.07
CA LYS A 217 6.22 -9.81 -14.57
C LYS A 217 6.69 -9.86 -16.02
N LYS A 218 6.18 -8.98 -16.89
CA LYS A 218 6.63 -8.88 -18.30
C LYS A 218 8.10 -8.47 -18.42
N ILE A 219 8.62 -7.73 -17.45
CA ILE A 219 10.04 -7.34 -17.38
C ILE A 219 10.89 -8.48 -16.79
N GLY A 220 10.26 -9.42 -16.07
CA GLY A 220 10.92 -10.60 -15.49
C GLY A 220 11.07 -10.54 -13.97
N TYR A 221 10.42 -9.58 -13.28
CA TYR A 221 10.47 -9.48 -11.83
C TYR A 221 9.57 -10.50 -11.14
N ASN A 222 10.04 -10.99 -10.00
CA ASN A 222 9.32 -11.94 -9.13
C ASN A 222 8.66 -11.21 -7.97
N LEU A 223 7.37 -11.49 -7.78
CA LEU A 223 6.54 -10.86 -6.76
C LEU A 223 6.26 -11.86 -5.64
N TYR A 224 6.32 -11.39 -4.39
CA TYR A 224 6.17 -12.25 -3.22
C TYR A 224 5.19 -11.67 -2.20
N CYS A 225 4.63 -12.55 -1.38
CA CYS A 225 3.83 -12.18 -0.22
C CYS A 225 4.42 -12.82 1.05
N ALA A 226 4.55 -12.00 2.10
CA ALA A 226 4.90 -12.43 3.45
C ALA A 226 3.60 -12.56 4.25
N SER A 227 2.94 -13.73 4.20
CA SER A 227 1.62 -13.93 4.82
C SER A 227 1.65 -14.01 6.34
N TYR A 228 2.84 -14.11 6.95
CA TYR A 228 3.03 -13.99 8.40
C TYR A 228 3.01 -12.52 8.87
N LEU A 229 3.01 -11.56 7.96
CA LEU A 229 2.85 -10.13 8.24
C LEU A 229 1.45 -9.71 7.82
N TYR A 230 0.51 -9.75 8.76
CA TYR A 230 -0.83 -9.26 8.52
C TYR A 230 -0.89 -7.73 8.72
N THR A 231 -1.50 -7.04 7.75
CA THR A 231 -1.72 -5.57 7.79
C THR A 231 -3.21 -5.27 7.57
N PRO A 232 -3.95 -4.81 8.59
CA PRO A 232 -5.35 -4.48 8.46
C PRO A 232 -5.60 -3.37 7.44
N HIS A 233 -6.56 -3.56 6.55
CA HIS A 233 -7.06 -2.56 5.63
C HIS A 233 -8.33 -1.92 6.20
N ILE A 234 -8.24 -0.70 6.68
CA ILE A 234 -9.27 0.02 7.43
C ILE A 234 -10.00 1.02 6.53
N MET A 235 -11.04 0.59 5.84
CA MET A 235 -11.72 1.39 4.82
C MET A 235 -12.68 2.44 5.38
N GLY A 236 -13.03 2.41 6.66
CA GLY A 236 -13.98 3.34 7.27
C GLY A 236 -13.84 3.44 8.78
N GLN A 237 -14.44 4.49 9.37
CA GLN A 237 -14.33 4.77 10.81
C GLN A 237 -14.89 3.64 11.69
N MET A 238 -15.99 2.98 11.26
CA MET A 238 -16.54 1.83 11.99
C MET A 238 -15.53 0.69 12.05
N MET A 239 -14.86 0.38 10.94
CA MET A 239 -13.81 -0.64 10.92
C MET A 239 -12.64 -0.30 11.83
N LEU A 240 -12.28 0.99 11.92
CA LEU A 240 -11.26 1.43 12.88
C LEU A 240 -11.70 1.19 14.33
N GLN A 241 -12.97 1.49 14.64
CA GLN A 241 -13.51 1.25 15.99
C GLN A 241 -13.54 -0.25 16.33
N ASP A 242 -13.94 -1.09 15.38
CA ASP A 242 -13.93 -2.55 15.55
C ASP A 242 -12.50 -3.06 15.76
N TYR A 243 -11.56 -2.60 14.97
CA TYR A 243 -10.14 -2.91 15.10
C TYR A 243 -9.61 -2.50 16.50
N LEU A 244 -9.81 -1.24 16.91
CA LEU A 244 -9.36 -0.72 18.21
C LEU A 244 -10.02 -1.41 19.42
N SER A 245 -11.19 -2.02 19.19
CA SER A 245 -11.94 -2.78 20.21
C SER A 245 -11.63 -4.28 20.19
N ASN A 246 -10.64 -4.74 19.43
CA ASN A 246 -10.31 -6.15 19.20
C ASN A 246 -11.52 -6.98 18.70
N LYS A 247 -12.36 -6.37 17.87
CA LYS A 247 -13.54 -7.00 17.25
C LYS A 247 -13.36 -7.25 15.76
N ASP A 248 -12.18 -6.96 15.20
CA ASP A 248 -11.90 -7.22 13.79
C ASP A 248 -11.79 -8.74 13.55
N PRO A 249 -12.74 -9.37 12.83
CA PRO A 249 -12.76 -10.81 12.62
C PRO A 249 -11.55 -11.31 11.80
N ARG A 250 -10.85 -10.42 11.13
CA ARG A 250 -9.69 -10.74 10.28
C ARG A 250 -8.45 -11.07 11.08
N GLU A 251 -8.29 -10.52 12.29
CA GLU A 251 -7.17 -10.84 13.17
C GLU A 251 -7.18 -12.31 13.58
N ASN A 252 -8.35 -12.85 13.88
CA ASN A 252 -8.49 -14.26 14.26
C ASN A 252 -8.11 -15.23 13.13
N LEU A 253 -8.17 -14.80 11.86
CA LEU A 253 -7.81 -15.63 10.71
C LEU A 253 -6.32 -15.55 10.39
N ALA A 254 -5.69 -14.42 10.63
CA ALA A 254 -4.26 -14.24 10.41
C ALA A 254 -3.42 -15.05 11.42
N TYR A 255 -3.94 -15.25 12.63
CA TYR A 255 -3.21 -15.89 13.75
C TYR A 255 -3.75 -17.28 14.16
N SER A 256 -4.86 -17.76 13.58
CA SER A 256 -5.47 -19.03 14.01
C SER A 256 -4.71 -20.30 13.61
N ASN A 257 -3.57 -20.17 12.93
CA ASN A 257 -2.73 -21.29 12.49
C ASN A 257 -1.25 -21.12 12.86
N SER A 258 -0.94 -20.31 13.86
CA SER A 258 0.41 -20.18 14.42
C SER A 258 0.60 -21.04 15.66
#